data_8d806d376aaebc9975b9747d92e432cb
#
_entry.id   8d806d376aaebc9975b9747d92e432cb
#
_cell.length_a   1.000
_cell.length_b   1.000
_cell.length_c   1.000
_cell.angle_alpha   90.00
_cell.angle_beta   90.00
_cell.angle_gamma   90.00
#
_symmetry.space_group_name_H-M   'P 1'
#
loop_
_entity.id
_entity.type
_entity.pdbx_description
1 polymer ?
#
loop_
_entity_poly.entity_id
_entity_poly.type
_entity_poly.pdbx_seq_one_letter_code
_entity_poly.pdbx_strand_id
1 'polypeptide(L)'
;MPEQMTSEEVDLQERINTGTTWTRNDFMEKHGYLVIRNLWDPEELKSPVPTQRGQYNFHGNDTENYEFIPVENQVEGSTSRYWYPQYRQIHSEIRHKIEKEIGRTLYETYYYDRFYFSGQKLEKHADRDACEISVTVHIDTNLQGDDADWPVWIKTPDQYSDETHREITVKGENHSVILKPGDGMVYKGCERPHWRDIMPGKAQPAHIIFPRHTYYHQIFFHYVLQDGLRAHFAWDRR
;
A
#
# COMPACT_ATOMS: atom_id res chain seq x y z
N MET A 1 23.58 -5.79 10.64
CA MET A 1 22.13 -5.63 10.33
C MET A 1 22.07 -4.65 9.18
N PRO A 2 21.17 -4.79 8.19
CA PRO A 2 20.99 -3.74 7.22
C PRO A 2 20.58 -2.45 7.96
N GLU A 3 21.11 -1.34 7.51
CA GLU A 3 20.83 -0.05 8.09
C GLU A 3 19.33 0.24 7.97
N GLN A 4 18.72 0.73 9.03
CA GLN A 4 17.31 1.07 9.09
C GLN A 4 17.20 2.59 9.09
N MET A 5 16.62 3.14 8.03
CA MET A 5 16.45 4.58 7.86
C MET A 5 14.98 4.91 7.62
N THR A 6 14.56 6.10 8.04
CA THR A 6 13.27 6.65 7.62
C THR A 6 13.35 7.18 6.19
N SER A 7 12.22 7.26 5.49
CA SER A 7 12.17 7.83 4.14
C SER A 7 12.66 9.29 4.11
N GLU A 8 12.43 10.04 5.18
CA GLU A 8 12.87 11.42 5.33
C GLU A 8 14.40 11.51 5.50
N GLU A 9 15.00 10.62 6.26
CA GLU A 9 16.47 10.54 6.42
C GLU A 9 17.13 10.18 5.11
N VAL A 10 16.55 9.26 4.34
CA VAL A 10 17.05 8.88 3.02
C VAL A 10 16.97 10.07 2.05
N ASP A 11 15.84 10.77 1.97
CA ASP A 11 15.68 11.93 1.09
C ASP A 11 16.67 13.06 1.47
N LEU A 12 16.83 13.30 2.77
CA LEU A 12 17.80 14.28 3.26
C LEU A 12 19.24 13.91 2.86
N GLN A 13 19.63 12.64 3.05
CA GLN A 13 20.96 12.17 2.69
C GLN A 13 21.23 12.29 1.20
N GLU A 14 20.24 11.95 0.35
CA GLU A 14 20.36 12.08 -1.10
C GLU A 14 20.49 13.54 -1.53
N ARG A 15 19.75 14.45 -0.92
CA ARG A 15 19.89 15.91 -1.17
C ARG A 15 21.27 16.44 -0.80
N ILE A 16 21.85 15.94 0.30
CA ILE A 16 23.22 16.27 0.69
C ILE A 16 24.22 15.74 -0.34
N ASN A 17 24.06 14.50 -0.80
CA ASN A 17 24.99 13.84 -1.71
C ASN A 17 24.94 14.42 -3.14
N THR A 18 23.76 14.78 -3.62
CA THR A 18 23.51 15.18 -5.03
C THR A 18 23.23 16.68 -5.21
N GLY A 19 22.98 17.38 -4.12
CA GLY A 19 22.67 18.80 -4.15
C GLY A 19 21.24 19.10 -4.61
N THR A 20 21.02 20.34 -5.10
CA THR A 20 19.69 20.85 -5.46
C THR A 20 19.10 20.24 -6.74
N THR A 21 19.86 19.43 -7.46
CA THR A 21 19.38 18.73 -8.67
C THR A 21 18.58 17.48 -8.36
N TRP A 22 18.65 16.96 -7.13
CA TRP A 22 17.89 15.79 -6.69
C TRP A 22 16.40 16.07 -6.73
N THR A 23 15.65 15.27 -7.50
CA THR A 23 14.21 15.39 -7.71
C THR A 23 13.45 14.22 -7.10
N ARG A 24 12.12 14.33 -7.03
CA ARG A 24 11.25 13.22 -6.61
C ARG A 24 11.31 12.05 -7.59
N ASN A 25 11.48 12.34 -8.89
CA ASN A 25 11.67 11.29 -9.88
C ASN A 25 12.99 10.53 -9.66
N ASP A 26 14.08 11.23 -9.33
CA ASP A 26 15.35 10.59 -9.02
C ASP A 26 15.21 9.67 -7.80
N PHE A 27 14.46 10.11 -6.78
CA PHE A 27 14.15 9.29 -5.60
C PHE A 27 13.38 8.01 -6.00
N MET A 28 12.31 8.14 -6.79
CA MET A 28 11.51 7.01 -7.25
C MET A 28 12.33 6.04 -8.10
N GLU A 29 13.14 6.54 -9.02
CA GLU A 29 13.98 5.69 -9.88
C GLU A 29 15.05 4.93 -9.08
N LYS A 30 15.71 5.60 -8.14
CA LYS A 30 16.75 4.99 -7.31
C LYS A 30 16.18 4.02 -6.28
N HIS A 31 15.22 4.49 -5.49
CA HIS A 31 14.72 3.74 -4.34
C HIS A 31 13.48 2.89 -4.62
N GLY A 32 12.79 3.14 -5.73
CA GLY A 32 11.61 2.39 -6.14
C GLY A 32 10.36 2.69 -5.32
N TYR A 33 10.33 3.81 -4.60
CA TYR A 33 9.15 4.33 -3.92
C TYR A 33 9.20 5.85 -3.80
N LEU A 34 8.06 6.44 -3.46
CA LEU A 34 7.90 7.88 -3.26
C LEU A 34 6.77 8.14 -2.26
N VAL A 35 7.01 8.99 -1.27
CA VAL A 35 5.97 9.42 -0.33
C VAL A 35 5.32 10.71 -0.80
N ILE A 36 4.01 10.72 -0.87
CA ILE A 36 3.20 11.89 -1.25
C ILE A 36 2.34 12.27 -0.07
N ARG A 37 2.66 13.39 0.55
CA ARG A 37 1.89 13.93 1.67
C ARG A 37 0.60 14.56 1.17
N ASN A 38 -0.49 14.35 1.90
CA ASN A 38 -1.84 14.82 1.56
C ASN A 38 -2.24 14.44 0.12
N LEU A 39 -1.98 13.18 -0.27
CA LEU A 39 -2.35 12.67 -1.59
C LEU A 39 -3.86 12.77 -1.83
N TRP A 40 -4.66 12.48 -0.80
CA TRP A 40 -6.11 12.53 -0.84
C TRP A 40 -6.70 13.01 0.49
N ASP A 41 -7.90 13.60 0.44
CA ASP A 41 -8.64 13.91 1.65
C ASP A 41 -9.09 12.61 2.33
N PRO A 42 -8.59 12.29 3.54
CA PRO A 42 -8.96 11.06 4.22
C PRO A 42 -10.46 10.96 4.53
N GLU A 43 -11.16 12.08 4.71
CA GLU A 43 -12.60 12.07 4.98
C GLU A 43 -13.41 11.51 3.80
N GLU A 44 -12.96 11.73 2.56
CA GLU A 44 -13.58 11.13 1.36
C GLU A 44 -13.33 9.63 1.24
N LEU A 45 -12.28 9.11 1.93
CA LEU A 45 -11.93 7.69 1.92
C LEU A 45 -12.55 6.92 3.09
N LYS A 46 -12.99 7.60 4.14
CA LYS A 46 -13.58 6.94 5.30
C LYS A 46 -14.83 6.15 4.93
N SER A 47 -14.93 5.00 5.53
CA SER A 47 -16.06 4.09 5.36
C SER A 47 -16.29 3.30 6.63
N PRO A 48 -17.51 2.79 6.87
CA PRO A 48 -17.79 1.97 8.05
C PRO A 48 -16.83 0.78 8.17
N VAL A 49 -16.36 0.53 9.39
CA VAL A 49 -15.58 -0.67 9.70
C VAL A 49 -16.48 -1.89 9.48
N PRO A 50 -16.06 -2.88 8.67
CA PRO A 50 -16.86 -4.06 8.41
C PRO A 50 -17.14 -4.87 9.68
N THR A 51 -18.31 -5.47 9.76
CA THR A 51 -18.76 -6.22 10.95
C THR A 51 -18.20 -7.63 11.04
N GLN A 52 -17.68 -8.17 9.94
CA GLN A 52 -17.10 -9.52 9.86
C GLN A 52 -15.68 -9.44 9.31
N ARG A 53 -14.82 -10.31 9.83
CA ARG A 53 -13.46 -10.49 9.33
C ARG A 53 -13.46 -11.46 8.16
N GLY A 54 -12.68 -11.14 7.13
CA GLY A 54 -12.58 -11.90 5.90
C GLY A 54 -12.50 -10.99 4.68
N GLN A 55 -12.74 -11.57 3.50
CA GLN A 55 -12.66 -10.88 2.24
C GLN A 55 -14.06 -10.61 1.68
N TYR A 56 -14.29 -9.38 1.26
CA TYR A 56 -15.49 -8.95 0.53
C TYR A 56 -15.10 -8.62 -0.92
N ASN A 57 -15.79 -9.24 -1.88
CA ASN A 57 -15.63 -8.97 -3.31
C ASN A 57 -16.88 -8.30 -3.83
N PHE A 58 -16.83 -6.99 -4.05
CA PHE A 58 -17.97 -6.20 -4.51
C PHE A 58 -18.16 -6.30 -6.01
N HIS A 59 -19.41 -6.33 -6.44
CA HIS A 59 -19.83 -6.40 -7.84
C HIS A 59 -20.66 -5.18 -8.23
N GLY A 60 -20.24 -4.52 -9.33
CA GLY A 60 -20.97 -3.34 -9.82
C GLY A 60 -20.77 -2.10 -8.93
N ASN A 61 -21.84 -1.31 -8.79
CA ASN A 61 -21.84 -0.04 -8.05
C ASN A 61 -22.61 -0.11 -6.73
N ASP A 62 -23.03 -1.30 -6.35
CA ASP A 62 -23.87 -1.54 -5.18
C ASP A 62 -23.02 -2.07 -4.02
N THR A 63 -23.14 -1.44 -2.86
CA THR A 63 -22.45 -1.86 -1.63
C THR A 63 -23.11 -3.05 -0.93
N GLU A 64 -24.28 -3.49 -1.38
CA GLU A 64 -24.97 -4.67 -0.86
C GLU A 64 -24.73 -5.91 -1.72
N ASN A 65 -24.18 -5.73 -2.94
CA ASN A 65 -23.89 -6.83 -3.86
C ASN A 65 -22.43 -7.25 -3.77
N TYR A 66 -22.16 -8.20 -2.89
CA TYR A 66 -20.81 -8.76 -2.69
C TYR A 66 -20.83 -10.26 -2.40
N GLU A 67 -19.74 -10.91 -2.76
CA GLU A 67 -19.39 -12.23 -2.25
C GLU A 67 -18.56 -12.08 -0.99
N PHE A 68 -18.89 -12.83 0.05
CA PHE A 68 -18.12 -12.86 1.30
C PHE A 68 -17.38 -14.19 1.46
N ILE A 69 -16.07 -14.10 1.71
CA ILE A 69 -15.20 -15.23 2.01
C ILE A 69 -14.70 -15.04 3.45
N PRO A 70 -14.99 -16.00 4.38
CA PRO A 70 -14.69 -15.83 5.81
C PRO A 70 -13.20 -15.97 6.16
N VAL A 71 -12.33 -15.93 5.17
CA VAL A 71 -10.86 -16.02 5.30
C VAL A 71 -10.22 -14.90 4.50
N GLU A 72 -9.22 -14.26 5.07
CA GLU A 72 -8.32 -13.35 4.37
C GLU A 72 -6.94 -14.00 4.31
N ASN A 73 -6.46 -14.31 3.08
CA ASN A 73 -5.32 -15.20 2.89
C ASN A 73 -3.96 -14.54 3.13
N GLN A 74 -3.85 -13.22 2.94
CA GLN A 74 -2.58 -12.52 3.07
C GLN A 74 -2.29 -12.10 4.52
N VAL A 75 -3.34 -11.66 5.24
CA VAL A 75 -3.25 -11.26 6.64
C VAL A 75 -4.40 -11.90 7.40
N GLU A 76 -4.14 -13.07 7.98
CA GLU A 76 -5.16 -13.86 8.69
C GLU A 76 -5.93 -13.02 9.73
N GLY A 77 -7.24 -13.08 9.66
CA GLY A 77 -8.15 -12.39 10.57
C GLY A 77 -8.26 -10.87 10.32
N SER A 78 -7.67 -10.33 9.26
CA SER A 78 -7.96 -8.96 8.79
C SER A 78 -9.28 -8.92 8.02
N THR A 79 -9.65 -7.74 7.56
CA THR A 79 -10.77 -7.58 6.61
C THR A 79 -10.31 -6.83 5.39
N SER A 80 -10.52 -7.41 4.20
CA SER A 80 -10.26 -6.76 2.91
C SER A 80 -11.54 -6.60 2.10
N ARG A 81 -11.65 -5.49 1.34
CA ARG A 81 -12.78 -5.21 0.47
C ARG A 81 -12.29 -4.87 -0.93
N TYR A 82 -12.41 -5.83 -1.82
CA TYR A 82 -12.06 -5.68 -3.23
C TYR A 82 -13.19 -4.98 -3.99
N TRP A 83 -12.84 -4.01 -4.79
CA TRP A 83 -13.79 -3.29 -5.66
C TRP A 83 -14.89 -2.51 -4.90
N TYR A 84 -14.61 -2.09 -3.67
CA TYR A 84 -15.56 -1.31 -2.90
C TYR A 84 -15.99 -0.07 -3.70
N PRO A 85 -17.30 0.13 -3.98
CA PRO A 85 -17.78 1.07 -5.00
C PRO A 85 -17.35 2.52 -4.77
N GLN A 86 -17.23 2.96 -3.52
CA GLN A 86 -16.80 4.30 -3.14
C GLN A 86 -15.45 4.69 -3.75
N TYR A 87 -14.54 3.74 -3.95
CA TYR A 87 -13.17 4.03 -4.37
C TYR A 87 -12.94 3.96 -5.89
N ARG A 88 -13.96 3.61 -6.66
CA ARG A 88 -13.82 3.40 -8.12
C ARG A 88 -13.33 4.64 -8.85
N GLN A 89 -14.01 5.77 -8.62
CA GLN A 89 -13.62 7.04 -9.25
C GLN A 89 -12.29 7.54 -8.70
N ILE A 90 -12.08 7.39 -7.38
CA ILE A 90 -10.84 7.79 -6.71
C ILE A 90 -9.63 7.03 -7.28
N HIS A 91 -9.78 5.74 -7.64
CA HIS A 91 -8.73 4.96 -8.32
C HIS A 91 -8.25 5.66 -9.60
N SER A 92 -9.17 6.10 -10.43
CA SER A 92 -8.85 6.81 -11.68
C SER A 92 -8.22 8.19 -11.43
N GLU A 93 -8.72 8.92 -10.44
CA GLU A 93 -8.22 10.26 -10.12
C GLU A 93 -6.82 10.19 -9.47
N ILE A 94 -6.57 9.21 -8.60
CA ILE A 94 -5.24 8.95 -8.04
C ILE A 94 -4.27 8.56 -9.16
N ARG A 95 -4.68 7.73 -10.14
CA ARG A 95 -3.86 7.42 -11.31
C ARG A 95 -3.31 8.69 -11.95
N HIS A 96 -4.14 9.67 -12.25
CA HIS A 96 -3.72 10.92 -12.87
C HIS A 96 -2.77 11.75 -12.01
N LYS A 97 -2.93 11.72 -10.67
CA LYS A 97 -1.98 12.38 -9.77
C LYS A 97 -0.61 11.66 -9.80
N ILE A 98 -0.63 10.32 -9.74
CA ILE A 98 0.60 9.53 -9.74
C ILE A 98 1.36 9.65 -11.07
N GLU A 99 0.68 9.64 -12.21
CA GLU A 99 1.28 9.86 -13.53
C GLU A 99 2.10 11.15 -13.59
N LYS A 100 1.61 12.22 -12.96
CA LYS A 100 2.33 13.50 -12.86
C LYS A 100 3.56 13.41 -11.96
N GLU A 101 3.47 12.68 -10.86
CA GLU A 101 4.56 12.55 -9.89
C GLU A 101 5.71 11.69 -10.40
N ILE A 102 5.41 10.60 -11.12
CA ILE A 102 6.42 9.66 -11.62
C ILE A 102 6.80 9.89 -13.10
N GLY A 103 6.13 10.81 -13.80
CA GLY A 103 6.40 11.11 -15.20
C GLY A 103 6.12 9.95 -16.17
N ARG A 104 5.24 9.02 -15.81
CA ARG A 104 4.92 7.81 -16.60
C ARG A 104 3.40 7.63 -16.70
N THR A 105 2.93 7.10 -17.81
CA THR A 105 1.51 6.78 -18.02
C THR A 105 1.17 5.39 -17.53
N LEU A 106 -0.02 5.24 -16.93
CA LEU A 106 -0.46 4.06 -16.23
C LEU A 106 -1.79 3.52 -16.78
N TYR A 107 -1.94 2.18 -16.76
CA TYR A 107 -3.23 1.52 -16.82
C TYR A 107 -3.66 1.08 -15.44
N GLU A 108 -4.94 1.22 -15.13
CA GLU A 108 -5.55 0.69 -13.91
C GLU A 108 -5.60 -0.84 -13.98
N THR A 109 -5.38 -1.47 -12.83
CA THR A 109 -5.60 -2.92 -12.68
C THR A 109 -6.74 -3.13 -11.68
N TYR A 110 -6.49 -3.13 -10.39
CA TYR A 110 -7.52 -3.29 -9.37
C TYR A 110 -7.20 -2.47 -8.13
N TYR A 111 -8.15 -2.44 -7.21
CA TYR A 111 -7.99 -1.81 -5.92
C TYR A 111 -8.72 -2.60 -4.83
N TYR A 112 -8.24 -2.45 -3.61
CA TYR A 112 -8.91 -2.95 -2.41
C TYR A 112 -8.48 -2.14 -1.20
N ASP A 113 -9.26 -2.17 -0.14
CA ASP A 113 -8.85 -1.66 1.15
C ASP A 113 -8.74 -2.80 2.18
N ARG A 114 -8.03 -2.52 3.27
CA ARG A 114 -7.85 -3.45 4.36
C ARG A 114 -7.93 -2.76 5.71
N PHE A 115 -8.65 -3.41 6.61
CA PHE A 115 -8.61 -3.13 8.03
C PHE A 115 -7.70 -4.15 8.70
N TYR A 116 -6.57 -3.68 9.18
CA TYR A 116 -5.69 -4.43 10.07
C TYR A 116 -6.16 -4.27 11.49
N PHE A 117 -5.94 -5.29 12.32
CA PHE A 117 -6.27 -5.27 13.74
C PHE A 117 -5.02 -5.55 14.58
N SER A 118 -4.97 -5.04 15.83
CA SER A 118 -3.82 -5.21 16.71
C SER A 118 -3.35 -6.67 16.79
N GLY A 119 -2.04 -6.86 16.73
CA GLY A 119 -1.40 -8.16 16.72
C GLY A 119 -1.21 -8.78 15.33
N GLN A 120 -1.79 -8.19 14.28
CA GLN A 120 -1.57 -8.62 12.90
C GLN A 120 -0.30 -8.01 12.32
N LYS A 121 0.25 -8.64 11.31
CA LYS A 121 1.40 -8.18 10.54
C LYS A 121 1.17 -8.46 9.06
N LEU A 122 1.88 -7.75 8.22
CA LEU A 122 1.99 -8.07 6.80
C LEU A 122 3.37 -8.68 6.57
N GLU A 123 3.42 -9.96 6.21
CA GLU A 123 4.69 -10.64 5.94
C GLU A 123 5.45 -9.97 4.79
N LYS A 124 6.78 -10.03 4.86
CA LYS A 124 7.64 -9.49 3.80
C LYS A 124 7.37 -10.22 2.48
N HIS A 125 6.99 -9.47 1.48
CA HIS A 125 6.65 -9.99 0.14
C HIS A 125 6.91 -8.92 -0.93
N ALA A 126 6.90 -9.34 -2.19
CA ALA A 126 6.67 -8.49 -3.34
C ALA A 126 5.29 -8.80 -3.92
N ASP A 127 4.71 -7.83 -4.58
CA ASP A 127 3.39 -7.96 -5.20
C ASP A 127 3.43 -8.81 -6.47
N ARG A 128 2.26 -9.23 -6.93
CA ARG A 128 2.08 -9.89 -8.24
C ARG A 128 2.19 -8.89 -9.39
N ASP A 129 2.36 -9.38 -10.62
CA ASP A 129 2.62 -8.58 -11.82
C ASP A 129 1.60 -7.47 -12.12
N ALA A 130 0.33 -7.68 -11.77
CA ALA A 130 -0.70 -6.65 -11.90
C ALA A 130 -0.53 -5.45 -10.94
N CYS A 131 0.45 -5.49 -10.06
CA CYS A 131 0.78 -4.45 -9.08
C CYS A 131 2.16 -3.84 -9.36
N GLU A 132 2.50 -3.62 -10.65
CA GLU A 132 3.79 -3.07 -11.05
C GLU A 132 4.08 -1.72 -10.37
N ILE A 133 3.07 -0.86 -10.35
CA ILE A 133 3.07 0.38 -9.58
C ILE A 133 1.92 0.30 -8.58
N SER A 134 2.25 0.22 -7.32
CA SER A 134 1.29 0.19 -6.21
C SER A 134 1.24 1.53 -5.51
N VAL A 135 0.07 1.90 -5.05
CA VAL A 135 -0.16 3.08 -4.21
C VAL A 135 -0.90 2.65 -2.97
N THR A 136 -0.32 2.89 -1.81
CA THR A 136 -1.01 2.67 -0.55
C THR A 136 -1.33 4.02 0.10
N VAL A 137 -2.56 4.21 0.59
CA VAL A 137 -2.99 5.43 1.27
C VAL A 137 -3.52 5.07 2.65
N HIS A 138 -2.99 5.73 3.69
CA HIS A 138 -3.55 5.61 5.03
C HIS A 138 -4.85 6.41 5.12
N ILE A 139 -5.92 5.75 5.56
CA ILE A 139 -7.24 6.38 5.66
C ILE A 139 -7.50 6.82 7.10
N ASP A 140 -7.47 5.88 8.04
CA ASP A 140 -7.88 6.15 9.43
C ASP A 140 -7.34 5.07 10.37
N THR A 141 -7.23 5.43 11.65
CA THR A 141 -6.90 4.51 12.73
C THR A 141 -7.46 5.02 14.06
N ASN A 142 -7.78 4.11 14.96
CA ASN A 142 -8.07 4.47 16.35
C ASN A 142 -6.90 4.18 17.32
N LEU A 143 -5.72 3.84 16.78
CA LEU A 143 -4.47 3.83 17.54
C LEU A 143 -4.17 5.24 18.07
N GLN A 144 -3.49 5.34 19.19
CA GLN A 144 -3.20 6.61 19.86
C GLN A 144 -1.68 6.78 20.07
N GLY A 145 -1.26 8.05 20.08
CA GLY A 145 0.15 8.40 20.31
C GLY A 145 1.05 7.80 19.22
N ASP A 146 2.23 7.35 19.63
CA ASP A 146 3.24 6.79 18.73
C ASP A 146 2.78 5.50 18.04
N ASP A 147 1.83 4.77 18.63
CA ASP A 147 1.24 3.57 18.00
C ASP A 147 0.51 3.89 16.69
N ALA A 148 -0.05 5.11 16.56
CA ALA A 148 -0.70 5.55 15.32
C ALA A 148 0.28 5.71 14.15
N ASP A 149 1.56 5.78 14.42
CA ASP A 149 2.65 5.89 13.44
C ASP A 149 3.19 4.53 13.00
N TRP A 150 2.36 3.51 13.02
CA TRP A 150 2.70 2.15 12.58
C TRP A 150 3.25 2.13 11.15
N PRO A 151 4.56 1.88 10.96
CA PRO A 151 5.21 2.08 9.66
C PRO A 151 4.92 0.96 8.67
N VAL A 152 4.96 1.27 7.40
CA VAL A 152 5.24 0.31 6.34
C VAL A 152 6.74 0.31 6.07
N TRP A 153 7.30 -0.87 5.90
CA TRP A 153 8.70 -1.07 5.55
C TRP A 153 8.84 -1.42 4.08
N ILE A 154 9.89 -0.92 3.45
CA ILE A 154 10.26 -1.26 2.09
C ILE A 154 11.78 -1.48 2.01
N LYS A 155 12.19 -2.54 1.32
CA LYS A 155 13.60 -2.84 1.11
C LYS A 155 14.03 -2.35 -0.27
N THR A 156 15.10 -1.56 -0.34
CA THR A 156 15.51 -0.91 -1.56
C THR A 156 17.05 -0.67 -1.56
N PRO A 157 17.76 -0.89 -2.68
CA PRO A 157 17.27 -1.29 -4.00
C PRO A 157 17.21 -2.81 -4.24
N ASP A 158 16.63 -3.60 -3.35
CA ASP A 158 16.38 -5.01 -3.64
C ASP A 158 15.29 -5.13 -4.71
N GLN A 159 15.45 -6.10 -5.60
CA GLN A 159 14.52 -6.38 -6.69
C GLN A 159 14.17 -7.86 -6.73
N TYR A 160 12.98 -8.18 -7.24
CA TYR A 160 12.63 -9.53 -7.66
C TYR A 160 12.87 -9.69 -9.16
N SER A 161 13.24 -10.90 -9.59
CA SER A 161 13.30 -11.22 -11.01
C SER A 161 11.90 -11.20 -11.61
N ASP A 162 11.74 -10.49 -12.71
CA ASP A 162 10.50 -10.43 -13.47
C ASP A 162 10.05 -11.81 -14.01
N GLU A 163 11.02 -12.71 -14.28
CA GLU A 163 10.75 -14.02 -14.85
C GLU A 163 10.44 -15.09 -13.80
N THR A 164 11.00 -14.96 -12.59
CA THR A 164 10.98 -16.05 -11.61
C THR A 164 10.40 -15.66 -10.26
N HIS A 165 10.07 -14.41 -10.04
CA HIS A 165 9.68 -13.83 -8.74
C HIS A 165 10.71 -14.13 -7.62
N ARG A 166 11.96 -14.34 -7.99
CA ARG A 166 13.05 -14.57 -7.04
C ARG A 166 13.74 -13.27 -6.69
N GLU A 167 14.04 -13.12 -5.43
CA GLU A 167 14.81 -11.97 -4.93
C GLU A 167 16.18 -11.94 -5.64
N ILE A 168 16.44 -10.84 -6.34
CA ILE A 168 17.75 -10.57 -6.90
C ILE A 168 18.63 -10.11 -5.72
N THR A 169 19.77 -10.75 -5.56
CA THR A 169 20.71 -10.51 -4.47
C THR A 169 21.36 -9.13 -4.62
N VAL A 170 20.64 -8.10 -4.38
CA VAL A 170 21.15 -6.75 -4.17
C VAL A 170 21.08 -6.47 -2.67
N LYS A 171 22.17 -5.99 -2.08
CA LYS A 171 22.16 -5.52 -0.69
C LYS A 171 21.33 -4.25 -0.61
N GLY A 172 20.07 -4.40 -0.28
CA GLY A 172 19.17 -3.29 -0.05
C GLY A 172 19.15 -2.88 1.41
N GLU A 173 18.69 -1.67 1.65
CA GLU A 173 18.44 -1.11 2.97
C GLU A 173 16.96 -1.22 3.31
N ASN A 174 16.63 -1.23 4.59
CA ASN A 174 15.24 -1.20 5.02
C ASN A 174 14.85 0.24 5.35
N HIS A 175 13.93 0.78 4.59
CA HIS A 175 13.38 2.10 4.85
C HIS A 175 12.00 1.98 5.50
N SER A 176 11.77 2.78 6.54
CA SER A 176 10.45 2.90 7.17
C SER A 176 9.71 4.12 6.62
N VAL A 177 8.42 3.96 6.40
CA VAL A 177 7.54 5.03 5.93
C VAL A 177 6.35 5.14 6.87
N ILE A 178 6.24 6.29 7.54
CA ILE A 178 5.09 6.63 8.37
C ILE A 178 4.13 7.45 7.50
N LEU A 179 2.89 6.98 7.38
CA LEU A 179 1.82 7.66 6.66
C LEU A 179 0.80 8.19 7.66
N LYS A 180 0.53 9.47 7.61
CA LYS A 180 -0.62 10.08 8.31
C LYS A 180 -1.88 9.90 7.46
N PRO A 181 -3.09 10.03 8.03
CA PRO A 181 -4.32 9.99 7.24
C PRO A 181 -4.25 10.93 6.03
N GLY A 182 -4.55 10.40 4.85
CA GLY A 182 -4.46 11.11 3.56
C GLY A 182 -3.10 11.04 2.88
N ASP A 183 -2.04 10.62 3.56
CA ASP A 183 -0.74 10.39 2.93
C ASP A 183 -0.72 9.10 2.13
N GLY A 184 0.02 9.11 1.03
CA GLY A 184 0.24 7.92 0.20
C GLY A 184 1.71 7.60 -0.04
N MET A 185 1.99 6.33 -0.25
CA MET A 185 3.26 5.84 -0.77
C MET A 185 3.01 5.17 -2.12
N VAL A 186 3.71 5.66 -3.15
CA VAL A 186 3.81 5.02 -4.46
C VAL A 186 5.04 4.13 -4.45
N TYR A 187 4.96 2.92 -4.97
CA TYR A 187 6.12 2.02 -4.99
C TYR A 187 6.06 1.00 -6.13
N LYS A 188 7.22 0.50 -6.52
CA LYS A 188 7.37 -0.58 -7.50
C LYS A 188 7.05 -1.91 -6.82
N GLY A 189 5.76 -2.28 -6.79
CA GLY A 189 5.25 -3.38 -5.97
C GLY A 189 5.87 -4.74 -6.29
N CYS A 190 6.09 -5.04 -7.58
CA CYS A 190 6.70 -6.29 -8.02
C CYS A 190 8.20 -6.38 -7.72
N GLU A 191 8.88 -5.22 -7.57
CA GLU A 191 10.34 -5.16 -7.47
C GLU A 191 10.84 -4.93 -6.06
N ARG A 192 10.05 -4.30 -5.20
CA ARG A 192 10.48 -3.89 -3.87
C ARG A 192 9.79 -4.71 -2.80
N PRO A 193 10.53 -5.56 -2.07
CA PRO A 193 10.00 -6.25 -0.89
C PRO A 193 9.48 -5.25 0.13
N HIS A 194 8.27 -5.47 0.61
CA HIS A 194 7.66 -4.60 1.59
C HIS A 194 6.85 -5.41 2.62
N TRP A 195 6.67 -4.83 3.80
CA TRP A 195 6.01 -5.50 4.93
C TRP A 195 5.56 -4.50 6.00
N ARG A 196 4.83 -5.01 6.97
CA ARG A 196 4.55 -4.32 8.23
C ARG A 196 4.83 -5.26 9.38
N ASP A 197 5.49 -4.75 10.41
CA ASP A 197 5.69 -5.48 11.66
C ASP A 197 4.36 -5.65 12.41
N ILE A 198 4.38 -6.33 13.55
CA ILE A 198 3.17 -6.56 14.34
C ILE A 198 2.50 -5.23 14.68
N MET A 199 1.23 -5.09 14.30
CA MET A 199 0.44 -3.90 14.62
C MET A 199 0.32 -3.73 16.13
N PRO A 200 0.67 -2.57 16.67
CA PRO A 200 0.59 -2.30 18.09
C PRO A 200 -0.85 -2.28 18.62
N GLY A 201 -0.98 -2.06 19.91
CA GLY A 201 -2.26 -2.04 20.60
C GLY A 201 -2.66 -3.39 21.18
N LYS A 202 -3.84 -3.44 21.81
CA LYS A 202 -4.34 -4.65 22.46
C LYS A 202 -5.06 -5.54 21.47
N ALA A 203 -4.50 -6.71 21.19
CA ALA A 203 -5.13 -7.72 20.35
C ALA A 203 -6.49 -8.15 20.92
N GLN A 204 -7.49 -8.27 20.06
CA GLN A 204 -8.82 -8.73 20.41
C GLN A 204 -9.12 -10.06 19.72
N PRO A 205 -9.78 -11.02 20.39
CA PRO A 205 -10.21 -12.25 19.74
C PRO A 205 -11.10 -11.98 18.52
N ALA A 206 -10.93 -12.76 17.46
CA ALA A 206 -11.65 -12.56 16.20
C ALA A 206 -13.18 -12.64 16.30
N HIS A 207 -13.70 -13.33 17.32
CA HIS A 207 -15.15 -13.47 17.56
C HIS A 207 -15.78 -12.30 18.32
N ILE A 208 -14.99 -11.37 18.85
CA ILE A 208 -15.53 -10.18 19.50
C ILE A 208 -16.04 -9.22 18.44
N ILE A 209 -17.35 -9.02 18.42
CA ILE A 209 -18.04 -8.18 17.43
C ILE A 209 -17.72 -6.71 17.65
N PHE A 210 -17.45 -5.99 16.56
CA PHE A 210 -17.23 -4.56 16.47
C PHE A 210 -18.30 -3.71 17.22
N PRO A 211 -17.94 -2.55 17.79
CA PRO A 211 -17.11 -1.50 17.18
C PRO A 211 -15.86 -1.09 17.98
N ARG A 212 -15.33 -1.93 18.85
CA ARG A 212 -14.28 -1.55 19.80
C ARG A 212 -12.90 -2.12 19.51
N HIS A 213 -12.68 -2.67 18.30
CA HIS A 213 -11.37 -3.18 17.92
C HIS A 213 -10.43 -2.03 17.57
N THR A 214 -9.19 -2.15 18.02
CA THR A 214 -8.10 -1.31 17.52
C THR A 214 -7.84 -1.71 16.06
N TYR A 215 -7.92 -0.74 15.16
CA TYR A 215 -7.76 -0.97 13.73
C TYR A 215 -6.83 0.07 13.09
N TYR A 216 -6.29 -0.32 11.93
CA TYR A 216 -5.59 0.56 11.00
C TYR A 216 -6.18 0.33 9.61
N HIS A 217 -6.76 1.37 9.03
CA HIS A 217 -7.45 1.31 7.74
C HIS A 217 -6.59 1.87 6.62
N GLN A 218 -6.39 1.09 5.57
CA GLN A 218 -5.52 1.43 4.46
C GLN A 218 -6.16 0.98 3.15
N ILE A 219 -6.00 1.78 2.09
CA ILE A 219 -6.42 1.42 0.73
C ILE A 219 -5.20 1.23 -0.16
N PHE A 220 -5.33 0.32 -1.12
CA PHE A 220 -4.32 -0.04 -2.11
C PHE A 220 -4.90 0.12 -3.51
N PHE A 221 -4.23 0.93 -4.32
CA PHE A 221 -4.53 1.11 -5.73
C PHE A 221 -3.39 0.54 -6.56
N HIS A 222 -3.70 -0.23 -7.58
CA HIS A 222 -2.71 -0.92 -8.40
C HIS A 222 -2.81 -0.54 -9.87
N TYR A 223 -1.63 -0.43 -10.47
CA TYR A 223 -1.44 0.01 -11.84
C TYR A 223 -0.30 -0.76 -12.51
N VAL A 224 -0.29 -0.71 -13.85
CA VAL A 224 0.85 -1.14 -14.67
C VAL A 224 1.25 -0.01 -15.62
N LEU A 225 2.53 0.04 -16.01
CA LEU A 225 3.03 1.01 -16.98
C LEU A 225 2.42 0.72 -18.36
N GLN A 226 1.93 1.76 -19.04
CA GLN A 226 1.34 1.58 -20.39
C GLN A 226 2.36 1.12 -21.43
N ASP A 227 3.61 1.55 -21.29
CA ASP A 227 4.74 1.19 -22.16
C ASP A 227 5.62 0.09 -21.56
N GLY A 228 5.17 -0.57 -20.47
CA GLY A 228 5.89 -1.62 -19.78
C GLY A 228 5.53 -3.04 -20.25
N LEU A 229 6.33 -4.00 -19.83
CA LEU A 229 6.12 -5.43 -20.15
C LEU A 229 4.83 -5.99 -19.52
N ARG A 230 4.32 -5.34 -18.49
CA ARG A 230 3.11 -5.74 -17.73
C ARG A 230 1.83 -5.05 -18.21
N ALA A 231 1.88 -4.27 -19.30
CA ALA A 231 0.69 -3.57 -19.83
C ALA A 231 -0.50 -4.49 -20.13
N HIS A 232 -0.24 -5.78 -20.41
CA HIS A 232 -1.29 -6.78 -20.66
C HIS A 232 -2.11 -7.15 -19.40
N PHE A 233 -1.69 -6.74 -18.19
CA PHE A 233 -2.49 -6.86 -16.97
C PHE A 233 -3.46 -5.66 -16.78
N ALA A 234 -3.51 -4.73 -17.75
CA ALA A 234 -4.49 -3.65 -17.70
C ALA A 234 -5.91 -4.22 -17.45
N TRP A 235 -6.62 -3.61 -16.50
CA TRP A 235 -7.96 -4.04 -16.10
C TRP A 235 -8.05 -5.46 -15.51
N ASP A 236 -6.93 -5.98 -15.01
CA ASP A 236 -6.93 -7.26 -14.28
C ASP A 236 -7.87 -7.15 -13.07
N ARG A 237 -8.81 -8.08 -12.99
CA ARG A 237 -9.83 -8.14 -11.94
C ARG A 237 -9.73 -9.41 -11.09
N ARG A 238 -8.58 -10.06 -11.09
CA ARG A 238 -8.39 -11.33 -10.37
C ARG A 238 -7.85 -11.12 -8.96
#